data_8d7a2625d61798f5cef613ea8198c75b
#
_entry.id   8d7a2625d61798f5cef613ea8198c75b
#
_cell.length_a   1.000
_cell.length_b   1.000
_cell.length_c   1.000
_cell.angle_alpha   90.00
_cell.angle_beta   90.00
_cell.angle_gamma   90.00
#
_symmetry.space_group_name_H-M   'P 1'
#
loop_
_entity.id
_entity.type
_entity.pdbx_description
1 polymer ?
#
loop_
_entity_poly.entity_id
_entity_poly.type
_entity_poly.pdbx_seq_one_letter_code
_entity_poly.pdbx_strand_id
1 'polypeptide(L)'
;EAFYIMATKNGMIKKSSASQFKTTRFNKPLINMKVKDKDELINVVRLESDQLITVLTHKGMSLTYSTNELSDTGLRAAGVKSINLKDEDYVVMTEDVNDSDSIIMVTQRGAMKRIDFNVLQEAKRAQRGITLLKELKKKPHRIVAGAVVKENHTKYIVFSQHHEEYGNIDDVHLSEQYTNGSFIIDTDDFGEVESMILE
;
A
#
# COMPACT_ATOMS: atom_id res chain seq x y z
N GLU A 1 -9.39 21.46 -6.63
CA GLU A 1 -10.05 20.44 -7.46
C GLU A 1 -9.57 19.06 -7.05
N ALA A 2 -10.51 18.11 -6.88
CA ALA A 2 -10.18 16.73 -6.57
C ALA A 2 -9.32 16.08 -7.67
N PHE A 3 -8.49 15.13 -7.28
CA PHE A 3 -7.64 14.37 -8.20
C PHE A 3 -7.55 12.91 -7.77
N TYR A 4 -7.08 12.08 -8.69
CA TYR A 4 -6.83 10.67 -8.44
C TYR A 4 -5.32 10.40 -8.46
N ILE A 5 -4.88 9.65 -7.48
CA ILE A 5 -3.55 9.03 -7.46
C ILE A 5 -3.72 7.59 -7.92
N MET A 6 -2.95 7.19 -8.92
CA MET A 6 -2.93 5.83 -9.46
C MET A 6 -1.53 5.27 -9.32
N ALA A 7 -1.41 4.12 -8.66
CA ALA A 7 -0.13 3.51 -8.33
C ALA A 7 -0.05 2.07 -8.82
N THR A 8 1.12 1.68 -9.31
CA THR A 8 1.35 0.36 -9.89
C THR A 8 2.24 -0.51 -9.01
N LYS A 9 2.17 -1.81 -9.24
CA LYS A 9 2.98 -2.84 -8.58
C LYS A 9 4.47 -2.61 -8.77
N ASN A 10 4.90 -2.18 -9.95
CA ASN A 10 6.31 -1.94 -10.26
C ASN A 10 6.80 -0.54 -9.83
N GLY A 11 6.02 0.17 -9.01
CA GLY A 11 6.45 1.41 -8.39
C GLY A 11 6.30 2.67 -9.23
N MET A 12 5.37 2.68 -10.19
CA MET A 12 4.98 3.88 -10.91
C MET A 12 3.80 4.55 -10.22
N ILE A 13 3.70 5.86 -10.36
CA ILE A 13 2.62 6.65 -9.78
C ILE A 13 2.23 7.80 -10.70
N LYS A 14 0.97 8.17 -10.65
CA LYS A 14 0.41 9.22 -11.49
C LYS A 14 -0.65 10.00 -10.73
N LYS A 15 -0.71 11.31 -10.96
CA LYS A 15 -1.76 12.20 -10.48
C LYS A 15 -2.52 12.75 -11.67
N SER A 16 -3.85 12.66 -11.63
CA SER A 16 -4.72 13.23 -12.67
C SER A 16 -5.93 13.91 -12.04
N SER A 17 -6.24 15.14 -12.48
CA SER A 17 -7.40 15.88 -12.02
C SER A 17 -8.70 15.11 -12.29
N ALA A 18 -9.64 15.16 -11.36
CA ALA A 18 -10.92 14.47 -11.49
C ALA A 18 -11.73 14.92 -12.71
N SER A 19 -11.57 16.17 -13.12
CA SER A 19 -12.22 16.70 -14.33
C SER A 19 -11.86 15.96 -15.61
N GLN A 20 -10.68 15.34 -15.68
CA GLN A 20 -10.26 14.57 -16.86
C GLN A 20 -11.07 13.29 -17.06
N PHE A 21 -11.76 12.82 -16.02
CA PHE A 21 -12.59 11.60 -16.07
C PHE A 21 -14.04 11.89 -16.49
N LYS A 22 -14.40 13.15 -16.68
CA LYS A 22 -15.71 13.52 -17.19
C LYS A 22 -15.83 13.13 -18.65
N THR A 23 -16.84 12.33 -18.98
CA THR A 23 -17.10 11.90 -20.35
C THR A 23 -18.59 11.99 -20.66
N THR A 24 -18.91 12.27 -21.92
CA THR A 24 -20.27 12.18 -22.48
C THR A 24 -20.49 10.85 -23.19
N ARG A 25 -19.46 10.02 -23.31
CA ARG A 25 -19.50 8.73 -24.03
C ARG A 25 -19.45 7.58 -23.04
N PHE A 26 -20.60 7.17 -22.56
CA PHE A 26 -20.70 6.10 -21.53
C PHE A 26 -20.57 4.68 -22.07
N ASN A 27 -20.50 4.52 -23.39
CA ASN A 27 -20.42 3.21 -24.04
C ASN A 27 -19.00 2.77 -24.44
N LYS A 28 -17.99 3.53 -24.04
CA LYS A 28 -16.59 3.20 -24.35
C LYS A 28 -15.75 3.27 -23.07
N PRO A 29 -14.82 2.32 -22.88
CA PRO A 29 -13.85 2.39 -21.79
C PRO A 29 -12.99 3.65 -21.91
N LEU A 30 -12.68 4.25 -20.76
CA LEU A 30 -11.74 5.36 -20.66
C LEU A 30 -10.41 4.83 -20.14
N ILE A 31 -9.32 5.14 -20.86
CA ILE A 31 -7.98 4.80 -20.39
C ILE A 31 -7.62 5.75 -19.25
N ASN A 32 -7.33 5.21 -18.08
CA ASN A 32 -6.97 5.98 -16.89
C ASN A 32 -5.48 6.16 -16.72
N MET A 33 -4.69 5.19 -17.17
CA MET A 33 -3.24 5.18 -17.06
C MET A 33 -2.65 4.26 -18.13
N LYS A 34 -1.52 4.65 -18.71
CA LYS A 34 -0.75 3.74 -19.55
C LYS A 34 0.12 2.86 -18.66
N VAL A 35 -0.34 1.65 -18.40
CA VAL A 35 0.40 0.67 -17.63
C VAL A 35 1.37 -0.08 -18.54
N LYS A 36 2.65 -0.16 -18.15
CA LYS A 36 3.70 -0.85 -18.91
C LYS A 36 3.49 -2.35 -18.88
N ASP A 37 4.10 -3.06 -19.84
CA ASP A 37 4.08 -4.53 -19.88
C ASP A 37 4.58 -5.14 -18.56
N LYS A 38 3.88 -6.16 -18.10
CA LYS A 38 4.15 -6.89 -16.84
C LYS A 38 4.00 -6.05 -15.58
N ASP A 39 3.38 -4.89 -15.68
CA ASP A 39 2.98 -4.08 -14.53
C ASP A 39 1.46 -4.13 -14.36
N GLU A 40 0.96 -3.76 -13.19
CA GLU A 40 -0.48 -3.70 -12.92
C GLU A 40 -0.81 -2.53 -11.99
N LEU A 41 -1.97 -1.94 -12.22
CA LEU A 41 -2.52 -0.92 -11.33
C LEU A 41 -3.02 -1.59 -10.04
N ILE A 42 -2.50 -1.18 -8.89
CA ILE A 42 -2.85 -1.79 -7.60
C ILE A 42 -3.68 -0.89 -6.69
N ASN A 43 -3.52 0.44 -6.80
CA ASN A 43 -4.29 1.38 -6.00
C ASN A 43 -4.75 2.57 -6.82
N VAL A 44 -5.97 3.00 -6.53
CA VAL A 44 -6.54 4.28 -6.97
C VAL A 44 -7.08 4.98 -5.75
N VAL A 45 -6.57 6.17 -5.45
CA VAL A 45 -6.97 6.98 -4.32
C VAL A 45 -7.51 8.32 -4.81
N ARG A 46 -8.70 8.71 -4.34
CA ARG A 46 -9.28 10.03 -4.62
C ARG A 46 -8.96 10.98 -3.48
N LEU A 47 -8.38 12.12 -3.80
CA LEU A 47 -8.00 13.15 -2.85
C LEU A 47 -8.61 14.50 -3.23
N GLU A 48 -8.99 15.29 -2.23
CA GLU A 48 -9.52 16.64 -2.42
C GLU A 48 -8.43 17.71 -2.44
N SER A 49 -7.27 17.40 -1.84
CA SER A 49 -6.12 18.28 -1.75
C SER A 49 -4.83 17.47 -1.60
N ASP A 50 -3.67 18.10 -1.79
CA ASP A 50 -2.39 17.46 -1.55
C ASP A 50 -2.24 17.03 -0.09
N GLN A 51 -1.74 15.82 0.10
CA GLN A 51 -1.46 15.25 1.40
C GLN A 51 -0.40 14.16 1.30
N LEU A 52 -0.01 13.60 2.43
CA LEU A 52 0.94 12.51 2.46
C LEU A 52 0.31 11.22 1.94
N ILE A 53 1.10 10.47 1.18
CA ILE A 53 0.83 9.07 0.83
C ILE A 53 1.96 8.21 1.34
N THR A 54 1.65 6.97 1.67
CA THR A 54 2.66 5.97 2.04
C THR A 54 2.62 4.81 1.05
N VAL A 55 3.81 4.41 0.64
CA VAL A 55 4.05 3.29 -0.28
C VAL A 55 4.67 2.16 0.54
N LEU A 56 4.09 0.98 0.48
CA LEU A 56 4.57 -0.20 1.20
C LEU A 56 4.95 -1.28 0.20
N THR A 57 6.10 -1.91 0.39
CA THR A 57 6.60 -2.94 -0.53
C THR A 57 6.58 -4.34 0.09
N HIS A 58 6.65 -5.34 -0.77
CA HIS A 58 6.71 -6.76 -0.41
C HIS A 58 7.87 -7.10 0.53
N LYS A 59 9.04 -6.50 0.30
CA LYS A 59 10.21 -6.70 1.18
C LYS A 59 10.20 -5.83 2.44
N GLY A 60 9.14 -5.05 2.66
CA GLY A 60 8.96 -4.27 3.88
C GLY A 60 9.55 -2.87 3.86
N MET A 61 9.84 -2.33 2.68
CA MET A 61 10.20 -0.92 2.55
C MET A 61 8.95 -0.05 2.61
N SER A 62 9.07 1.12 3.22
CA SER A 62 8.01 2.11 3.27
C SER A 62 8.55 3.48 2.93
N LEU A 63 7.92 4.15 1.98
CA LEU A 63 8.25 5.52 1.59
C LEU A 63 7.00 6.40 1.74
N THR A 64 7.14 7.49 2.48
CA THR A 64 6.06 8.46 2.69
C THR A 64 6.48 9.80 2.13
N TYR A 65 5.66 10.38 1.25
CA TYR A 65 5.91 11.68 0.64
C TYR A 65 4.61 12.40 0.28
N SER A 66 4.71 13.70 0.02
CA SER A 66 3.54 14.51 -0.33
C SER A 66 3.15 14.36 -1.80
N THR A 67 1.86 14.31 -2.08
CA THR A 67 1.34 14.30 -3.46
C THR A 67 1.62 15.60 -4.22
N ASN A 68 2.03 16.67 -3.54
CA ASN A 68 2.43 17.90 -4.21
C ASN A 68 3.72 17.74 -5.04
N GLU A 69 4.48 16.65 -4.82
CA GLU A 69 5.63 16.30 -5.68
C GLU A 69 5.21 15.72 -7.04
N LEU A 70 3.92 15.46 -7.25
CA LEU A 70 3.39 14.93 -8.49
C LEU A 70 2.72 16.04 -9.30
N SER A 71 3.11 16.17 -10.55
CA SER A 71 2.42 17.06 -11.48
C SER A 71 1.13 16.41 -12.00
N ASP A 72 0.10 17.21 -12.21
CA ASP A 72 -1.11 16.74 -12.89
C ASP A 72 -0.79 16.31 -14.32
N THR A 73 -1.20 15.11 -14.70
CA THR A 73 -0.94 14.54 -16.03
C THR A 73 -2.19 13.99 -16.66
N GLY A 74 -2.17 13.87 -18.00
CA GLY A 74 -3.28 13.36 -18.77
C GLY A 74 -3.53 11.86 -18.55
N LEU A 75 -4.73 11.41 -18.94
CA LEU A 75 -5.18 10.02 -18.71
C LEU A 75 -4.27 8.97 -19.33
N ARG A 76 -3.62 9.29 -20.45
CA ARG A 76 -2.75 8.34 -21.17
C ARG A 76 -1.30 8.35 -20.69
N ALA A 77 -0.97 9.14 -19.68
CA ALA A 77 0.37 9.16 -19.12
C ALA A 77 0.68 7.88 -18.36
N ALA A 78 1.93 7.45 -18.41
CA ALA A 78 2.41 6.26 -17.69
C ALA A 78 2.79 6.57 -16.23
N GLY A 79 2.89 7.85 -15.88
CA GLY A 79 3.34 8.28 -14.56
C GLY A 79 4.85 8.36 -14.43
N VAL A 80 5.28 8.53 -13.19
CA VAL A 80 6.68 8.68 -12.79
C VAL A 80 7.04 7.65 -11.73
N LYS A 81 8.32 7.51 -11.44
CA LYS A 81 8.79 6.63 -10.36
C LYS A 81 8.25 7.10 -9.01
N SER A 82 7.57 6.21 -8.30
CA SER A 82 7.06 6.44 -6.95
C SER A 82 8.11 6.15 -5.89
N ILE A 83 8.70 4.98 -5.97
CA ILE A 83 9.67 4.44 -5.02
C ILE A 83 10.81 3.76 -5.78
N ASN A 84 12.02 3.82 -5.23
CA ASN A 84 13.16 3.11 -5.79
C ASN A 84 13.16 1.66 -5.30
N LEU A 85 12.57 0.77 -6.10
CA LEU A 85 12.55 -0.67 -5.83
C LEU A 85 13.90 -1.32 -6.15
N LYS A 86 14.28 -2.34 -5.38
CA LYS A 86 15.46 -3.16 -5.64
C LYS A 86 15.09 -4.65 -5.64
N ASP A 87 15.91 -5.44 -6.32
CA ASP A 87 16.00 -6.90 -6.20
C ASP A 87 14.65 -7.62 -6.10
N GLU A 88 13.87 -7.60 -7.15
CA GLU A 88 12.59 -8.31 -7.25
C GLU A 88 11.51 -7.84 -6.25
N ASP A 89 11.71 -6.69 -5.62
CA ASP A 89 10.68 -6.08 -4.78
C ASP A 89 9.54 -5.49 -5.62
N TYR A 90 8.39 -5.34 -5.00
CA TYR A 90 7.22 -4.72 -5.63
C TYR A 90 6.34 -4.03 -4.60
N VAL A 91 5.54 -3.08 -5.06
CA VAL A 91 4.60 -2.33 -4.22
C VAL A 91 3.38 -3.18 -3.92
N VAL A 92 2.98 -3.25 -2.66
CA VAL A 92 1.76 -3.93 -2.21
C VAL A 92 0.65 -2.96 -1.82
N MET A 93 0.99 -1.72 -1.50
CA MET A 93 0.02 -0.70 -1.07
C MET A 93 0.55 0.70 -1.40
N THR A 94 -0.34 1.57 -1.86
CA THR A 94 -0.12 3.02 -1.90
C THR A 94 -1.43 3.69 -1.49
N GLU A 95 -1.44 4.31 -0.31
CA GLU A 95 -2.63 4.97 0.24
C GLU A 95 -2.27 6.29 0.90
N ASP A 96 -3.25 7.17 1.03
CA ASP A 96 -3.12 8.41 1.78
C ASP A 96 -3.03 8.12 3.28
N VAL A 97 -2.27 8.94 3.98
CA VAL A 97 -2.02 8.79 5.40
C VAL A 97 -1.97 10.16 6.09
N ASN A 98 -2.51 10.25 7.29
CA ASN A 98 -2.42 11.43 8.13
C ASN A 98 -1.94 11.05 9.55
N ASP A 99 -1.71 12.07 10.38
CA ASP A 99 -1.10 11.91 11.71
C ASP A 99 -1.96 11.13 12.72
N SER A 100 -3.25 10.94 12.45
CA SER A 100 -4.15 10.12 13.27
C SER A 100 -4.24 8.66 12.83
N ASP A 101 -3.59 8.31 11.73
CA ASP A 101 -3.68 6.97 11.16
C ASP A 101 -2.59 6.03 11.69
N SER A 102 -2.80 4.75 11.52
CA SER A 102 -1.79 3.70 11.64
C SER A 102 -1.75 2.88 10.36
N ILE A 103 -0.71 2.09 10.20
CA ILE A 103 -0.57 1.18 9.05
C ILE A 103 -0.55 -0.25 9.57
N ILE A 104 -1.41 -1.09 9.02
CA ILE A 104 -1.47 -2.52 9.32
C ILE A 104 -0.99 -3.33 8.13
N MET A 105 -0.24 -4.38 8.38
CA MET A 105 0.33 -5.23 7.33
C MET A 105 0.40 -6.67 7.80
N VAL A 106 0.37 -7.59 6.85
CA VAL A 106 0.47 -9.03 7.10
C VAL A 106 1.46 -9.67 6.15
N THR A 107 2.26 -10.61 6.66
CA THR A 107 3.24 -11.35 5.88
C THR A 107 2.69 -12.68 5.38
N GLN A 108 3.34 -13.25 4.36
CA GLN A 108 2.99 -14.58 3.83
C GLN A 108 3.04 -15.67 4.91
N ARG A 109 3.86 -15.46 5.95
CA ARG A 109 4.00 -16.41 7.08
C ARG A 109 2.91 -16.26 8.13
N GLY A 110 1.98 -15.32 7.97
CA GLY A 110 0.88 -15.11 8.90
C GLY A 110 1.20 -14.20 10.08
N ALA A 111 2.28 -13.43 10.02
CA ALA A 111 2.58 -12.40 11.02
C ALA A 111 1.90 -11.08 10.64
N MET A 112 1.24 -10.48 11.61
CA MET A 112 0.59 -9.18 11.47
C MET A 112 1.33 -8.13 12.29
N LYS A 113 1.46 -6.95 11.72
CA LYS A 113 2.14 -5.81 12.34
C LYS A 113 1.33 -4.54 12.12
N ARG A 114 1.25 -3.72 13.16
CA ARG A 114 0.63 -2.40 13.10
C ARG A 114 1.62 -1.36 13.60
N ILE A 115 1.82 -0.30 12.85
CA ILE A 115 2.71 0.81 13.23
C ILE A 115 1.94 2.12 13.27
N ASP A 116 2.35 3.00 14.18
CA ASP A 116 1.82 4.36 14.28
C ASP A 116 2.39 5.24 13.16
N PHE A 117 1.62 6.25 12.75
CA PHE A 117 2.09 7.27 11.80
C PHE A 117 3.46 7.85 12.17
N ASN A 118 3.74 8.04 13.47
CA ASN A 118 5.00 8.61 13.96
C ASN A 118 6.24 7.78 13.60
N VAL A 119 6.08 6.51 13.23
CA VAL A 119 7.19 5.66 12.73
C VAL A 119 7.58 6.06 11.32
N LEU A 120 6.62 6.58 10.53
CA LEU A 120 6.87 7.02 9.17
C LEU A 120 7.69 8.32 9.17
N GLN A 121 8.56 8.45 8.17
CA GLN A 121 9.38 9.65 7.97
C GLN A 121 9.04 10.22 6.61
N GLU A 122 8.57 11.46 6.57
CA GLU A 122 8.37 12.16 5.31
C GLU A 122 9.70 12.33 4.60
N ALA A 123 9.71 11.93 3.33
CA ALA A 123 10.88 11.97 2.48
C ALA A 123 10.48 12.49 1.09
N LYS A 124 11.40 12.49 0.16
CA LYS A 124 11.12 12.83 -1.24
C LYS A 124 10.73 11.59 -2.03
N ARG A 125 9.93 11.81 -3.06
CA ARG A 125 9.53 10.78 -4.02
C ARG A 125 10.76 10.08 -4.64
N ALA A 126 10.58 8.86 -5.06
CA ALA A 126 11.57 8.04 -5.77
C ALA A 126 12.80 7.62 -4.94
N GLN A 127 12.74 7.74 -3.63
CA GLN A 127 13.75 7.19 -2.71
C GLN A 127 13.41 5.76 -2.32
N ARG A 128 14.28 5.11 -1.53
CA ARG A 128 14.05 3.74 -1.03
C ARG A 128 13.06 3.67 0.13
N GLY A 129 13.06 4.70 0.98
CA GLY A 129 12.29 4.71 2.20
C GLY A 129 12.99 4.01 3.38
N ILE A 130 12.19 3.67 4.39
CA ILE A 130 12.61 3.01 5.63
C ILE A 130 12.25 1.53 5.60
N THR A 131 12.95 0.73 6.40
CA THR A 131 12.68 -0.71 6.54
C THR A 131 11.72 -0.95 7.70
N LEU A 132 10.62 -1.67 7.45
CA LEU A 132 9.62 -2.02 8.46
C LEU A 132 9.65 -3.49 8.90
N LEU A 133 10.47 -4.32 8.27
CA LEU A 133 10.63 -5.73 8.63
C LEU A 133 12.07 -6.01 9.05
N LYS A 134 12.22 -6.83 10.08
CA LYS A 134 13.52 -7.40 10.44
C LYS A 134 13.84 -8.55 9.48
N GLU A 135 14.92 -8.42 8.70
CA GLU A 135 15.32 -9.45 7.75
C GLU A 135 15.88 -10.68 8.49
N LEU A 136 15.30 -11.83 8.17
CA LEU A 136 15.76 -13.12 8.69
C LEU A 136 16.55 -13.85 7.59
N LYS A 137 17.67 -14.50 7.98
CA LYS A 137 18.50 -15.26 7.04
C LYS A 137 17.77 -16.44 6.43
N LYS A 138 16.90 -17.09 7.22
CA LYS A 138 16.07 -18.22 6.76
C LYS A 138 14.60 -17.86 6.91
N LYS A 139 13.81 -18.22 5.92
CA LYS A 139 12.36 -17.96 5.87
C LYS A 139 12.02 -16.50 6.22
N PRO A 140 12.52 -15.53 5.43
CA PRO A 140 12.23 -14.13 5.70
C PRO A 140 10.72 -13.85 5.57
N HIS A 141 10.25 -12.88 6.36
CA HIS A 141 8.90 -12.36 6.20
C HIS A 141 8.83 -11.47 4.96
N ARG A 142 7.71 -11.57 4.25
CA ARG A 142 7.40 -10.70 3.09
C ARG A 142 5.96 -10.21 3.23
N ILE A 143 5.76 -8.92 3.07
CA ILE A 143 4.42 -8.33 3.16
C ILE A 143 3.63 -8.71 1.91
N VAL A 144 2.45 -9.28 2.11
CA VAL A 144 1.52 -9.64 1.03
C VAL A 144 0.33 -8.72 0.95
N ALA A 145 -0.02 -8.04 2.04
CA ALA A 145 -1.08 -7.04 2.08
C ALA A 145 -0.80 -6.00 3.16
N GLY A 146 -1.28 -4.79 2.92
CA GLY A 146 -1.21 -3.69 3.88
C GLY A 146 -2.35 -2.71 3.63
N ALA A 147 -2.67 -1.93 4.64
CA ALA A 147 -3.68 -0.89 4.56
C ALA A 147 -3.41 0.22 5.58
N VAL A 148 -3.80 1.43 5.25
CA VAL A 148 -3.86 2.53 6.21
C VAL A 148 -5.15 2.38 7.02
N VAL A 149 -5.03 2.33 8.34
CA VAL A 149 -6.17 2.20 9.24
C VAL A 149 -6.77 3.59 9.47
N LYS A 150 -7.98 3.78 8.98
CA LYS A 150 -8.76 5.00 9.16
C LYS A 150 -9.68 4.88 10.38
N GLU A 151 -10.22 6.00 10.85
CA GLU A 151 -11.08 6.06 12.03
C GLU A 151 -12.29 5.10 11.97
N ASN A 152 -12.83 4.86 10.78
CA ASN A 152 -13.98 3.98 10.59
C ASN A 152 -13.63 2.49 10.51
N HIS A 153 -12.35 2.14 10.46
CA HIS A 153 -11.92 0.75 10.41
C HIS A 153 -11.84 0.16 11.82
N THR A 154 -12.53 -0.96 12.05
CA THR A 154 -12.57 -1.65 13.35
C THR A 154 -12.11 -3.09 13.29
N LYS A 155 -12.24 -3.75 12.14
CA LYS A 155 -11.96 -5.18 11.97
C LYS A 155 -11.08 -5.44 10.78
N TYR A 156 -10.38 -6.57 10.81
CA TYR A 156 -9.66 -7.11 9.66
C TYR A 156 -10.13 -8.52 9.34
N ILE A 157 -10.00 -8.89 8.07
CA ILE A 157 -10.13 -10.27 7.61
C ILE A 157 -8.86 -10.57 6.80
N VAL A 158 -8.14 -11.61 7.20
CA VAL A 158 -6.94 -12.11 6.51
C VAL A 158 -7.30 -13.42 5.81
N PHE A 159 -6.99 -13.50 4.53
CA PHE A 159 -7.24 -14.67 3.70
C PHE A 159 -5.94 -15.42 3.46
N SER A 160 -5.91 -16.70 3.85
CA SER A 160 -4.86 -17.63 3.45
C SER A 160 -5.38 -18.59 2.37
N GLN A 161 -4.55 -19.51 1.92
CA GLN A 161 -4.95 -20.48 0.90
C GLN A 161 -6.18 -21.29 1.30
N HIS A 162 -6.35 -21.60 2.58
CA HIS A 162 -7.40 -22.51 3.08
C HIS A 162 -8.19 -21.99 4.27
N HIS A 163 -8.02 -20.72 4.65
CA HIS A 163 -8.67 -20.18 5.85
C HIS A 163 -8.92 -18.67 5.76
N GLU A 164 -9.91 -18.21 6.51
CA GLU A 164 -10.20 -16.78 6.74
C GLU A 164 -10.07 -16.49 8.23
N GLU A 165 -9.15 -15.60 8.60
CA GLU A 165 -8.95 -15.18 9.99
C GLU A 165 -9.56 -13.81 10.23
N TYR A 166 -10.45 -13.71 11.20
CA TYR A 166 -11.17 -12.49 11.59
C TYR A 166 -10.60 -11.94 12.89
N GLY A 167 -10.39 -10.65 12.97
CA GLY A 167 -9.93 -10.02 14.20
C GLY A 167 -10.30 -8.55 14.32
N ASN A 168 -10.08 -8.01 15.52
CA ASN A 168 -10.27 -6.59 15.79
C ASN A 168 -8.94 -5.85 15.63
N ILE A 169 -8.97 -4.71 14.96
CA ILE A 169 -7.77 -3.90 14.73
C ILE A 169 -7.17 -3.43 16.06
N ASP A 170 -8.01 -3.07 17.04
CA ASP A 170 -7.55 -2.62 18.35
C ASP A 170 -6.78 -3.69 19.15
N ASP A 171 -6.97 -4.96 18.83
CA ASP A 171 -6.21 -6.05 19.44
C ASP A 171 -4.80 -6.21 18.83
N VAL A 172 -4.54 -5.55 17.71
CA VAL A 172 -3.22 -5.50 17.09
C VAL A 172 -2.45 -4.31 17.67
N HIS A 173 -1.58 -4.60 18.63
CA HIS A 173 -0.80 -3.55 19.30
C HIS A 173 0.17 -2.87 18.35
N LEU A 174 0.38 -1.57 18.58
CA LEU A 174 1.40 -0.81 17.85
C LEU A 174 2.78 -1.40 18.14
N SER A 175 3.53 -1.67 17.10
CA SER A 175 4.90 -2.22 17.19
C SER A 175 5.95 -1.18 16.84
N GLU A 176 7.18 -1.49 17.21
CA GLU A 176 8.35 -0.73 16.81
C GLU A 176 8.64 -0.93 15.31
N GLN A 177 9.40 -0.01 14.74
CA GLN A 177 9.71 0.00 13.31
C GLN A 177 10.30 -1.31 12.80
N TYR A 178 11.31 -1.85 13.49
CA TYR A 178 12.12 -2.96 12.99
C TYR A 178 11.81 -4.28 13.72
N THR A 179 10.59 -4.77 13.49
CA THR A 179 10.07 -6.04 14.02
C THR A 179 9.25 -6.75 12.95
N ASN A 180 8.95 -8.03 13.16
CA ASN A 180 8.13 -8.81 12.23
C ASN A 180 6.68 -9.00 12.68
N GLY A 181 6.29 -8.35 13.78
CA GLY A 181 4.93 -8.48 14.30
C GLY A 181 4.67 -9.80 15.01
N SER A 182 3.41 -10.18 15.10
CA SER A 182 2.95 -11.38 15.80
C SER A 182 2.15 -12.28 14.88
N PHE A 183 2.33 -13.59 15.02
CA PHE A 183 1.56 -14.56 14.25
C PHE A 183 0.09 -14.55 14.66
N ILE A 184 -0.80 -14.48 13.65
CA ILE A 184 -2.25 -14.49 13.83
C ILE A 184 -2.90 -15.72 13.20
N ILE A 185 -2.17 -16.46 12.37
CA ILE A 185 -2.67 -17.63 11.65
C ILE A 185 -1.55 -18.65 11.51
N ASP A 186 -1.89 -19.93 11.62
CA ASP A 186 -0.98 -21.04 11.40
C ASP A 186 -0.94 -21.40 9.92
N THR A 187 0.11 -21.00 9.23
CA THR A 187 0.27 -21.26 7.80
C THR A 187 0.66 -22.70 7.48
N ASP A 188 1.15 -23.47 8.44
CA ASP A 188 1.36 -24.90 8.24
C ASP A 188 0.03 -25.65 8.05
N ASP A 189 -1.01 -25.24 8.79
CA ASP A 189 -2.35 -25.81 8.67
C ASP A 189 -3.19 -25.17 7.56
N PHE A 190 -3.06 -23.84 7.36
CA PHE A 190 -3.99 -23.07 6.52
C PHE A 190 -3.38 -22.52 5.22
N GLY A 191 -2.09 -22.78 4.99
CA GLY A 191 -1.40 -22.24 3.83
C GLY A 191 -0.98 -20.78 4.01
N GLU A 192 -0.15 -20.29 3.08
CA GLU A 192 0.34 -18.92 3.12
C GLU A 192 -0.78 -17.90 3.02
N VAL A 193 -0.58 -16.75 3.67
CA VAL A 193 -1.48 -15.60 3.57
C VAL A 193 -1.38 -14.99 2.17
N GLU A 194 -2.52 -14.63 1.59
CA GLU A 194 -2.63 -14.08 0.24
C GLU A 194 -3.15 -12.65 0.20
N SER A 195 -4.07 -12.29 1.10
CA SER A 195 -4.71 -10.97 1.08
C SER A 195 -5.30 -10.57 2.43
N MET A 196 -5.73 -9.33 2.54
CA MET A 196 -6.38 -8.77 3.72
C MET A 196 -7.37 -7.69 3.29
N ILE A 197 -8.47 -7.59 4.01
CA ILE A 197 -9.40 -6.45 3.92
C ILE A 197 -9.65 -5.88 5.31
N LEU A 198 -9.95 -4.59 5.38
CA LEU A 198 -10.40 -3.89 6.59
C LEU A 198 -11.89 -3.56 6.48
N GLU A 199 -12.59 -3.67 7.62
CA GLU A 199 -13.98 -3.28 7.79
C GLU A 199 -14.15 -2.21 8.87
#